data_e64d2d1ca56968ebdd9195a1b0ee0c4a
#
_entry.id   e64d2d1ca56968ebdd9195a1b0ee0c4a
#
_cell.length_a   1.000
_cell.length_b   1.000
_cell.length_c   1.000
_cell.angle_alpha   90.00
_cell.angle_beta   90.00
_cell.angle_gamma   90.00
#
_symmetry.space_group_name_H-M   'P 1'
#
loop_
_entity.id
_entity.type
_entity.pdbx_description
1 polymer ?
#
loop_
_entity_poly.entity_id
_entity_poly.type
_entity_poly.pdbx_seq_one_letter_code
_entity_poly.pdbx_strand_id
1 'polypeptide(L)'
;MAVTVEDKKVPSPYSRTNPFPARILKNINLNGAGSIKETRHIEFSLEGSGLSYNPGDALGVVPSNDPELVAALLEEMKWDPEVTVTINKQGDTLLLKEALTAYFEITLLSKKILQQAAELTDNEDLKKLILAENADQLKEYTYGRDLLDMLRDFGPWKATAQEVVSLLRKMTPRLYSIASSFTAHPGQVHLTIGAVRYTAHGRERKGVCSVLCAERVNEGDTLPVFVQPNKHFHLPESPETDIIMVGPGTGIAPFRSFIEERAVTKATGQTWLFFGDQHEASDFLYHDEFEQYQKDGVLTKLSTAWSRDTEKKVYVQHKILEHSKELFAWLEKGAYFFICGDKQNMAKDVHNALISAIAQEGGLSQEDAEAYLNDLQKQGRYQRDVY
;
A
#
# COMPACT_ATOMS: atom_id res chain seq x y z
N MET A 1 -41.41 -15.54 22.21
CA MET A 1 -40.62 -16.08 21.10
C MET A 1 -40.17 -14.89 20.28
N ALA A 2 -38.92 -14.46 20.45
CA ALA A 2 -38.33 -13.42 19.62
C ALA A 2 -37.75 -14.14 18.40
N VAL A 3 -38.32 -13.83 17.23
CA VAL A 3 -37.75 -14.29 15.94
C VAL A 3 -36.56 -13.41 15.64
N THR A 4 -35.38 -13.94 15.86
CA THR A 4 -34.13 -13.36 15.33
C THR A 4 -34.16 -13.55 13.81
N VAL A 5 -34.51 -12.49 13.10
CA VAL A 5 -34.28 -12.41 11.65
C VAL A 5 -32.76 -12.29 11.47
N GLU A 6 -32.09 -13.39 11.14
CA GLU A 6 -30.76 -13.32 10.54
C GLU A 6 -30.89 -12.61 9.21
N ASP A 7 -30.53 -11.34 9.17
CA ASP A 7 -30.35 -10.60 7.94
C ASP A 7 -29.24 -11.31 7.14
N LYS A 8 -29.64 -12.19 6.22
CA LYS A 8 -28.73 -12.73 5.20
C LYS A 8 -28.23 -11.54 4.40
N LYS A 9 -27.01 -11.05 4.73
CA LYS A 9 -26.33 -10.03 3.94
C LYS A 9 -26.32 -10.50 2.48
N VAL A 10 -27.08 -9.83 1.62
CA VAL A 10 -26.99 -10.05 0.17
C VAL A 10 -25.54 -9.71 -0.23
N PRO A 11 -24.83 -10.63 -0.88
CA PRO A 11 -23.46 -10.34 -1.28
C PRO A 11 -23.42 -9.09 -2.17
N SER A 12 -22.50 -8.18 -1.90
CA SER A 12 -22.33 -7.00 -2.75
C SER A 12 -22.00 -7.44 -4.18
N PRO A 13 -22.59 -6.81 -5.21
CA PRO A 13 -22.25 -7.08 -6.61
C PRO A 13 -20.88 -6.56 -7.01
N TYR A 14 -20.25 -5.77 -6.14
CA TYR A 14 -18.97 -5.12 -6.42
C TYR A 14 -17.78 -5.98 -6.02
N SER A 15 -16.76 -5.99 -6.88
CA SER A 15 -15.58 -6.82 -6.77
C SER A 15 -14.43 -6.20 -7.55
N ARG A 16 -13.26 -6.86 -7.56
CA ARG A 16 -12.12 -6.46 -8.38
C ARG A 16 -12.43 -6.33 -9.88
N THR A 17 -13.37 -7.13 -10.40
CA THR A 17 -13.78 -7.10 -11.81
C THR A 17 -14.95 -6.15 -12.07
N ASN A 18 -15.65 -5.75 -11.03
CA ASN A 18 -16.75 -4.78 -11.06
C ASN A 18 -16.60 -3.83 -9.86
N PRO A 19 -15.65 -2.88 -9.88
CA PRO A 19 -15.40 -2.01 -8.74
C PRO A 19 -16.53 -0.99 -8.53
N PHE A 20 -16.75 -0.61 -7.27
CA PHE A 20 -17.73 0.39 -6.88
C PHE A 20 -17.19 1.80 -7.12
N PRO A 21 -17.92 2.72 -7.76
CA PRO A 21 -17.51 4.11 -7.92
C PRO A 21 -17.72 4.88 -6.60
N ALA A 22 -16.76 4.75 -5.69
CA ALA A 22 -16.84 5.34 -4.37
C ALA A 22 -16.57 6.84 -4.41
N ARG A 23 -17.48 7.63 -3.82
CA ARG A 23 -17.32 9.08 -3.70
C ARG A 23 -16.29 9.41 -2.62
N ILE A 24 -15.41 10.36 -2.89
CA ILE A 24 -14.46 10.89 -1.92
C ILE A 24 -15.18 11.88 -1.00
N LEU A 25 -15.13 11.62 0.29
CA LEU A 25 -15.74 12.45 1.34
C LEU A 25 -14.74 13.45 1.90
N LYS A 26 -13.45 13.07 1.95
CA LYS A 26 -12.37 13.88 2.48
C LYS A 26 -11.04 13.48 1.86
N ASN A 27 -10.16 14.45 1.63
CA ASN A 27 -8.80 14.23 1.13
C ASN A 27 -7.86 15.29 1.69
N ILE A 28 -7.13 14.96 2.75
CA ILE A 28 -6.23 15.88 3.46
C ILE A 28 -4.80 15.36 3.53
N ASN A 29 -3.83 16.27 3.57
CA ASN A 29 -2.44 15.94 3.86
C ASN A 29 -2.25 15.82 5.37
N LEU A 30 -1.66 14.71 5.82
CA LEU A 30 -1.37 14.44 7.22
C LEU A 30 -0.01 14.99 7.67
N ASN A 31 0.91 15.24 6.73
CA ASN A 31 2.23 15.78 7.07
C ASN A 31 2.13 17.28 7.35
N GLY A 32 2.84 17.72 8.38
CA GLY A 32 2.95 19.11 8.78
C GLY A 32 3.91 19.92 7.91
N ALA A 33 3.97 21.23 8.17
CA ALA A 33 4.87 22.16 7.50
C ALA A 33 6.33 21.73 7.67
N GLY A 34 7.10 21.79 6.58
CA GLY A 34 8.53 21.43 6.55
C GLY A 34 8.80 19.95 6.25
N SER A 35 7.79 19.09 6.23
CA SER A 35 7.97 17.71 5.76
C SER A 35 8.32 17.67 4.27
N ILE A 36 9.22 16.76 3.91
CA ILE A 36 9.51 16.41 2.52
C ILE A 36 8.57 15.29 2.00
N LYS A 37 7.72 14.77 2.87
CA LYS A 37 6.72 13.76 2.56
C LYS A 37 5.36 14.38 2.33
N GLU A 38 4.53 13.67 1.62
CA GLU A 38 3.10 13.92 1.51
C GLU A 38 2.36 12.61 1.72
N THR A 39 1.57 12.55 2.79
CA THR A 39 0.74 11.39 3.13
C THR A 39 -0.71 11.84 3.21
N ARG A 40 -1.54 11.29 2.33
CA ARG A 40 -2.95 11.64 2.25
C ARG A 40 -3.79 10.73 3.14
N HIS A 41 -4.67 11.34 3.93
CA HIS A 41 -5.83 10.65 4.51
C HIS A 41 -7.01 10.86 3.59
N ILE A 42 -7.60 9.76 3.12
CA ILE A 42 -8.73 9.82 2.19
C ILE A 42 -9.88 9.00 2.74
N GLU A 43 -11.06 9.61 2.82
CA GLU A 43 -12.30 8.95 3.23
C GLU A 43 -13.20 8.74 1.99
N PHE A 44 -13.67 7.51 1.80
CA PHE A 44 -14.57 7.13 0.73
C PHE A 44 -15.94 6.73 1.29
N SER A 45 -17.01 7.10 0.60
CA SER A 45 -18.34 6.57 0.87
C SER A 45 -18.50 5.19 0.26
N LEU A 46 -18.99 4.25 1.04
CA LEU A 46 -19.45 2.93 0.60
C LEU A 46 -20.98 2.82 0.61
N GLU A 47 -21.68 3.93 0.82
CA GLU A 47 -23.16 3.95 0.84
C GLU A 47 -23.73 3.42 -0.48
N GLY A 48 -24.73 2.54 -0.39
CA GLY A 48 -25.37 1.92 -1.55
C GLY A 48 -24.59 0.79 -2.21
N SER A 49 -23.32 0.53 -1.79
CA SER A 49 -22.49 -0.54 -2.36
C SER A 49 -22.80 -1.93 -1.80
N GLY A 50 -23.31 -2.02 -0.58
CA GLY A 50 -23.38 -3.27 0.18
C GLY A 50 -22.01 -3.84 0.57
N LEU A 51 -20.91 -3.10 0.34
CA LEU A 51 -19.56 -3.48 0.77
C LEU A 51 -19.39 -3.32 2.29
N SER A 52 -18.69 -4.24 2.89
CA SER A 52 -18.22 -4.17 4.27
C SER A 52 -16.83 -4.76 4.34
N TYR A 53 -16.08 -4.44 5.39
CA TYR A 53 -14.72 -4.93 5.59
C TYR A 53 -14.46 -5.16 7.09
N ASN A 54 -13.39 -5.89 7.37
CA ASN A 54 -12.88 -6.05 8.72
C ASN A 54 -11.54 -5.30 8.87
N PRO A 55 -11.19 -4.85 10.08
CA PRO A 55 -9.84 -4.36 10.35
C PRO A 55 -8.77 -5.36 9.91
N GLY A 56 -7.80 -4.90 9.12
CA GLY A 56 -6.78 -5.74 8.49
C GLY A 56 -7.02 -6.06 7.01
N ASP A 57 -8.22 -5.84 6.49
CA ASP A 57 -8.50 -5.91 5.05
C ASP A 57 -7.84 -4.76 4.27
N ALA A 58 -7.78 -4.88 2.95
CA ALA A 58 -7.29 -3.84 2.06
C ALA A 58 -8.41 -3.31 1.15
N LEU A 59 -8.29 -2.03 0.76
CA LEU A 59 -9.09 -1.45 -0.31
C LEU A 59 -8.29 -1.43 -1.60
N GLY A 60 -8.82 -2.01 -2.66
CA GLY A 60 -8.28 -1.88 -4.00
C GLY A 60 -8.83 -0.61 -4.66
N VAL A 61 -7.94 0.24 -5.12
CA VAL A 61 -8.26 1.46 -5.87
C VAL A 61 -7.81 1.29 -7.31
N VAL A 62 -8.69 1.54 -8.26
CA VAL A 62 -8.36 1.49 -9.70
C VAL A 62 -7.95 2.89 -10.15
N PRO A 63 -6.66 3.11 -10.48
CA PRO A 63 -6.18 4.43 -10.87
C PRO A 63 -6.38 4.71 -12.35
N SER A 64 -6.11 5.97 -12.75
CA SER A 64 -5.85 6.39 -14.10
C SER A 64 -4.42 6.94 -14.25
N ASN A 65 -3.84 6.82 -15.43
CA ASN A 65 -2.53 7.37 -15.73
C ASN A 65 -2.54 8.91 -15.69
N ASP A 66 -1.36 9.48 -15.52
CA ASP A 66 -1.17 10.93 -15.58
C ASP A 66 -1.48 11.44 -17.00
N PRO A 67 -2.41 12.42 -17.16
CA PRO A 67 -2.72 12.99 -18.46
C PRO A 67 -1.51 13.62 -19.18
N GLU A 68 -0.54 14.15 -18.43
CA GLU A 68 0.69 14.71 -19.00
C GLU A 68 1.56 13.61 -19.64
N LEU A 69 1.68 12.46 -18.99
CA LEU A 69 2.40 11.32 -19.54
C LEU A 69 1.69 10.76 -20.78
N VAL A 70 0.35 10.68 -20.75
CA VAL A 70 -0.43 10.24 -21.89
C VAL A 70 -0.27 11.20 -23.08
N ALA A 71 -0.33 12.53 -22.85
CA ALA A 71 -0.12 13.53 -23.88
C ALA A 71 1.29 13.45 -24.49
N ALA A 72 2.32 13.27 -23.64
CA ALA A 72 3.71 13.10 -24.08
C ALA A 72 3.92 11.85 -24.94
N LEU A 73 3.23 10.74 -24.63
CA LEU A 73 3.25 9.51 -25.45
C LEU A 73 2.62 9.73 -26.84
N LEU A 74 1.45 10.37 -26.86
CA LEU A 74 0.74 10.68 -28.13
C LEU A 74 1.57 11.61 -29.02
N GLU A 75 2.20 12.63 -28.44
CA GLU A 75 3.07 13.57 -29.13
C GLU A 75 4.34 12.89 -29.69
N GLU A 76 5.03 12.12 -28.85
CA GLU A 76 6.27 11.40 -29.23
C GLU A 76 6.07 10.50 -30.44
N MET A 77 4.97 9.76 -30.43
CA MET A 77 4.64 8.82 -31.49
C MET A 77 3.82 9.43 -32.63
N LYS A 78 3.41 10.69 -32.51
CA LYS A 78 2.52 11.38 -33.43
C LYS A 78 1.24 10.59 -33.71
N TRP A 79 0.71 9.95 -32.70
CA TRP A 79 -0.52 9.19 -32.81
C TRP A 79 -1.75 10.10 -32.71
N ASP A 80 -2.75 9.81 -33.54
CA ASP A 80 -4.07 10.42 -33.38
C ASP A 80 -4.76 9.89 -32.14
N PRO A 81 -5.09 10.74 -31.14
CA PRO A 81 -5.76 10.33 -29.89
C PRO A 81 -7.14 9.69 -30.11
N GLU A 82 -7.79 10.00 -31.24
CA GLU A 82 -9.16 9.54 -31.55
C GLU A 82 -9.16 8.21 -32.34
N VAL A 83 -8.01 7.62 -32.63
CA VAL A 83 -7.96 6.33 -33.30
C VAL A 83 -8.50 5.25 -32.35
N THR A 84 -9.34 4.37 -32.88
CA THR A 84 -9.88 3.23 -32.10
C THR A 84 -8.86 2.11 -32.01
N VAL A 85 -8.63 1.60 -30.80
CA VAL A 85 -7.75 0.44 -30.52
C VAL A 85 -8.51 -0.66 -29.81
N THR A 86 -8.17 -1.90 -30.15
CA THR A 86 -8.67 -3.09 -29.46
C THR A 86 -7.91 -3.28 -28.14
N ILE A 87 -8.64 -3.41 -27.04
CA ILE A 87 -8.06 -3.42 -25.68
C ILE A 87 -7.96 -4.81 -25.05
N ASN A 88 -8.66 -5.82 -25.58
CA ASN A 88 -8.65 -7.18 -25.05
C ASN A 88 -8.93 -8.22 -26.12
N LYS A 89 -8.84 -9.50 -25.75
CA LYS A 89 -9.07 -10.63 -26.63
C LYS A 89 -10.53 -10.84 -27.05
N GLN A 90 -11.46 -10.21 -26.36
CA GLN A 90 -12.89 -10.21 -26.68
C GLN A 90 -13.23 -9.25 -27.83
N GLY A 91 -12.30 -8.41 -28.22
CA GLY A 91 -12.48 -7.43 -29.29
C GLY A 91 -13.10 -6.11 -28.82
N ASP A 92 -13.16 -5.86 -27.51
CA ASP A 92 -13.60 -4.57 -26.99
C ASP A 92 -12.65 -3.46 -27.44
N THR A 93 -13.19 -2.29 -27.72
CA THR A 93 -12.45 -1.15 -28.26
C THR A 93 -12.64 0.10 -27.42
N LEU A 94 -11.64 0.96 -27.42
CA LEU A 94 -11.66 2.32 -26.87
C LEU A 94 -10.94 3.28 -27.83
N LEU A 95 -11.16 4.57 -27.67
CA LEU A 95 -10.27 5.58 -28.26
C LEU A 95 -8.87 5.45 -27.64
N LEU A 96 -7.82 5.67 -28.39
CA LEU A 96 -6.43 5.49 -27.95
C LEU A 96 -6.13 6.29 -26.67
N LYS A 97 -6.56 7.56 -26.64
CA LYS A 97 -6.38 8.41 -25.46
C LYS A 97 -7.08 7.83 -24.23
N GLU A 98 -8.28 7.33 -24.37
CA GLU A 98 -9.04 6.71 -23.28
C GLU A 98 -8.35 5.40 -22.80
N ALA A 99 -7.91 4.58 -23.76
CA ALA A 99 -7.21 3.34 -23.48
C ALA A 99 -5.89 3.56 -22.71
N LEU A 100 -5.09 4.55 -23.15
CA LEU A 100 -3.85 4.94 -22.45
C LEU A 100 -4.12 5.60 -21.10
N THR A 101 -5.23 6.32 -20.93
CA THR A 101 -5.56 6.98 -19.67
C THR A 101 -6.05 5.99 -18.61
N ALA A 102 -6.98 5.10 -18.96
CA ALA A 102 -7.71 4.31 -17.95
C ALA A 102 -7.50 2.80 -18.05
N TYR A 103 -7.06 2.26 -19.18
CA TYR A 103 -7.04 0.82 -19.39
C TYR A 103 -5.64 0.19 -19.30
N PHE A 104 -4.63 0.80 -19.91
CA PHE A 104 -3.29 0.23 -20.00
C PHE A 104 -2.32 0.79 -18.96
N GLU A 105 -1.48 -0.10 -18.40
CA GLU A 105 -0.35 0.28 -17.56
C GLU A 105 0.79 0.81 -18.44
N ILE A 106 1.14 2.08 -18.29
CA ILE A 106 2.18 2.76 -19.08
C ILE A 106 3.39 3.20 -18.25
N THR A 107 3.31 3.05 -16.91
CA THR A 107 4.35 3.53 -15.98
C THR A 107 5.39 2.50 -15.63
N LEU A 108 5.19 1.24 -15.99
CA LEU A 108 6.06 0.13 -15.63
C LEU A 108 6.49 -0.67 -16.85
N LEU A 109 7.79 -0.76 -17.06
CA LEU A 109 8.38 -1.67 -18.04
C LEU A 109 8.63 -3.04 -17.43
N SER A 110 8.55 -4.07 -18.26
CA SER A 110 8.91 -5.43 -17.91
C SER A 110 9.77 -6.06 -19.01
N LYS A 111 10.56 -7.08 -18.66
CA LYS A 111 11.32 -7.88 -19.64
C LYS A 111 10.46 -8.32 -20.82
N LYS A 112 9.22 -8.77 -20.54
CA LYS A 112 8.29 -9.23 -21.58
C LYS A 112 7.92 -8.11 -22.56
N ILE A 113 7.63 -6.90 -22.07
CA ILE A 113 7.30 -5.75 -22.92
C ILE A 113 8.49 -5.42 -23.83
N LEU A 114 9.71 -5.36 -23.29
CA LEU A 114 10.91 -5.07 -24.08
C LEU A 114 11.22 -6.16 -25.12
N GLN A 115 11.05 -7.45 -24.77
CA GLN A 115 11.20 -8.55 -25.71
C GLN A 115 10.21 -8.46 -26.88
N GLN A 116 8.95 -8.18 -26.60
CA GLN A 116 7.93 -8.02 -27.63
C GLN A 116 8.13 -6.74 -28.45
N ALA A 117 8.56 -5.65 -27.81
CA ALA A 117 8.88 -4.40 -28.50
C ALA A 117 10.05 -4.57 -29.48
N ALA A 118 11.05 -5.41 -29.18
CA ALA A 118 12.15 -5.70 -30.08
C ALA A 118 11.73 -6.38 -31.40
N GLU A 119 10.53 -6.97 -31.45
CA GLU A 119 9.96 -7.53 -32.66
C GLU A 119 9.34 -6.43 -33.58
N LEU A 120 9.07 -5.25 -33.01
CA LEU A 120 8.45 -4.12 -33.70
C LEU A 120 9.46 -3.05 -34.18
N THR A 121 10.75 -3.26 -33.94
CA THR A 121 11.81 -2.31 -34.31
C THR A 121 13.06 -3.02 -34.82
N ASP A 122 13.81 -2.32 -35.65
CA ASP A 122 15.15 -2.76 -36.10
C ASP A 122 16.27 -2.27 -35.18
N ASN A 123 15.95 -1.66 -34.03
CA ASN A 123 16.92 -1.10 -33.10
C ASN A 123 17.82 -2.19 -32.47
N GLU A 124 19.11 -2.18 -32.80
CA GLU A 124 20.09 -3.18 -32.41
C GLU A 124 20.41 -3.10 -30.90
N ASP A 125 20.33 -1.92 -30.27
CA ASP A 125 20.58 -1.77 -28.84
C ASP A 125 19.47 -2.42 -28.02
N LEU A 126 18.21 -2.30 -28.42
CA LEU A 126 17.11 -3.01 -27.78
C LEU A 126 17.25 -4.54 -27.96
N LYS A 127 17.56 -5.01 -29.18
CA LYS A 127 17.78 -6.42 -29.45
C LYS A 127 18.93 -7.00 -28.61
N LYS A 128 20.00 -6.25 -28.44
CA LYS A 128 21.12 -6.62 -27.58
C LYS A 128 20.74 -6.64 -26.11
N LEU A 129 20.01 -5.63 -25.63
CA LEU A 129 19.59 -5.49 -24.23
C LEU A 129 18.75 -6.69 -23.75
N ILE A 130 17.90 -7.26 -24.62
CA ILE A 130 17.01 -8.37 -24.25
C ILE A 130 17.68 -9.75 -24.25
N LEU A 131 18.96 -9.87 -24.67
CA LEU A 131 19.68 -11.14 -24.66
C LEU A 131 19.83 -11.67 -23.23
N ALA A 132 19.86 -12.98 -23.08
CA ALA A 132 19.92 -13.63 -21.76
C ALA A 132 21.15 -13.24 -20.95
N GLU A 133 22.29 -13.02 -21.59
CA GLU A 133 23.55 -12.58 -21.01
C GLU A 133 23.52 -11.16 -20.43
N ASN A 134 22.55 -10.34 -20.83
CA ASN A 134 22.37 -8.95 -20.39
C ASN A 134 21.24 -8.78 -19.33
N ALA A 135 20.89 -9.84 -18.61
CA ALA A 135 19.77 -9.85 -17.67
C ALA A 135 19.88 -8.76 -16.57
N ASP A 136 21.08 -8.50 -16.07
CA ASP A 136 21.32 -7.45 -15.06
C ASP A 136 21.16 -6.05 -15.67
N GLN A 137 21.69 -5.82 -16.86
CA GLN A 137 21.52 -4.55 -17.59
C GLN A 137 20.04 -4.30 -17.92
N LEU A 138 19.30 -5.35 -18.30
CA LEU A 138 17.86 -5.27 -18.55
C LEU A 138 17.08 -4.89 -17.27
N LYS A 139 17.45 -5.46 -16.13
CA LYS A 139 16.87 -5.13 -14.83
C LYS A 139 17.15 -3.68 -14.45
N GLU A 140 18.38 -3.22 -14.63
CA GLU A 140 18.77 -1.84 -14.41
C GLU A 140 18.04 -0.89 -15.36
N TYR A 141 17.92 -1.26 -16.64
CA TYR A 141 17.17 -0.46 -17.62
C TYR A 141 15.72 -0.26 -17.24
N THR A 142 15.03 -1.33 -16.81
CA THR A 142 13.60 -1.26 -16.44
C THR A 142 13.36 -0.48 -15.14
N TYR A 143 14.38 -0.27 -14.32
CA TYR A 143 14.21 0.45 -13.06
C TYR A 143 14.01 1.95 -13.28
N GLY A 144 12.86 2.46 -12.86
CA GLY A 144 12.50 3.87 -12.94
C GLY A 144 12.27 4.40 -14.36
N ARG A 145 12.13 3.53 -15.37
CA ARG A 145 11.70 3.89 -16.74
C ARG A 145 10.25 3.48 -17.00
N ASP A 146 9.61 4.23 -17.85
CA ASP A 146 8.23 4.02 -18.30
C ASP A 146 8.17 3.79 -19.83
N LEU A 147 6.97 3.65 -20.36
CA LEU A 147 6.75 3.43 -21.78
C LEU A 147 7.34 4.56 -22.65
N LEU A 148 7.25 5.82 -22.19
CA LEU A 148 7.78 6.96 -22.94
C LEU A 148 9.30 6.90 -23.08
N ASP A 149 10.01 6.46 -22.02
CA ASP A 149 11.46 6.28 -22.11
C ASP A 149 11.83 5.20 -23.13
N MET A 150 11.14 4.06 -23.10
CA MET A 150 11.36 2.98 -24.07
C MET A 150 11.17 3.47 -25.51
N LEU A 151 10.10 4.23 -25.73
CA LEU A 151 9.81 4.75 -27.07
C LEU A 151 10.87 5.76 -27.54
N ARG A 152 11.40 6.58 -26.65
CA ARG A 152 12.47 7.54 -26.96
C ARG A 152 13.83 6.88 -27.16
N ASP A 153 14.18 5.96 -26.27
CA ASP A 153 15.52 5.35 -26.26
C ASP A 153 15.74 4.45 -27.49
N PHE A 154 14.66 3.79 -27.97
CA PHE A 154 14.76 2.79 -29.04
C PHE A 154 14.03 3.16 -30.33
N GLY A 155 13.66 4.43 -30.49
CA GLY A 155 13.13 4.94 -31.75
C GLY A 155 14.16 4.98 -32.89
N PRO A 156 13.72 5.27 -34.12
CA PRO A 156 12.32 5.53 -34.52
C PRO A 156 11.49 4.26 -34.66
N TRP A 157 10.19 4.38 -34.36
CA TRP A 157 9.23 3.28 -34.45
C TRP A 157 8.40 3.38 -35.75
N LYS A 158 8.24 2.24 -36.43
CA LYS A 158 7.28 2.09 -37.54
C LYS A 158 5.96 1.48 -37.08
N ALA A 159 5.89 1.08 -35.78
CA ALA A 159 4.74 0.42 -35.22
C ALA A 159 3.52 1.35 -35.12
N THR A 160 2.35 0.81 -35.41
CA THR A 160 1.07 1.45 -35.18
C THR A 160 0.72 1.56 -33.71
N ALA A 161 -0.23 2.44 -33.37
CA ALA A 161 -0.73 2.52 -32.01
C ALA A 161 -1.29 1.17 -31.51
N GLN A 162 -2.01 0.43 -32.38
CA GLN A 162 -2.53 -0.90 -32.03
C GLN A 162 -1.44 -1.91 -31.70
N GLU A 163 -0.36 -1.94 -32.44
CA GLU A 163 0.75 -2.87 -32.17
C GLU A 163 1.40 -2.56 -30.84
N VAL A 164 1.66 -1.30 -30.51
CA VAL A 164 2.29 -0.92 -29.23
C VAL A 164 1.34 -1.17 -28.04
N VAL A 165 0.07 -0.79 -28.12
CA VAL A 165 -0.87 -1.06 -27.01
C VAL A 165 -1.08 -2.55 -26.77
N SER A 166 -0.91 -3.39 -27.81
CA SER A 166 -0.98 -4.84 -27.67
C SER A 166 0.15 -5.45 -26.84
N LEU A 167 1.26 -4.72 -26.63
CA LEU A 167 2.35 -5.12 -25.71
C LEU A 167 1.99 -4.86 -24.25
N LEU A 168 1.07 -3.93 -23.99
CA LEU A 168 0.78 -3.43 -22.66
C LEU A 168 -0.15 -4.37 -21.89
N ARG A 169 0.01 -4.37 -20.59
CA ARG A 169 -0.92 -5.05 -19.69
C ARG A 169 -2.03 -4.10 -19.24
N LYS A 170 -3.16 -4.68 -18.87
CA LYS A 170 -4.23 -3.92 -18.22
C LYS A 170 -3.72 -3.23 -16.96
N MET A 171 -4.20 -2.02 -16.71
CA MET A 171 -4.00 -1.30 -15.45
C MET A 171 -4.40 -2.18 -14.26
N THR A 172 -3.51 -2.29 -13.28
CA THR A 172 -3.79 -3.06 -12.08
C THR A 172 -4.21 -2.14 -10.93
N PRO A 173 -5.25 -2.49 -10.17
CA PRO A 173 -5.58 -1.77 -8.95
C PRO A 173 -4.39 -1.75 -7.98
N ARG A 174 -4.31 -0.72 -7.15
CA ARG A 174 -3.38 -0.65 -6.02
C ARG A 174 -4.13 -1.00 -4.74
N LEU A 175 -3.57 -1.90 -3.95
CA LEU A 175 -4.12 -2.29 -2.66
C LEU A 175 -3.50 -1.42 -1.57
N TYR A 176 -4.35 -0.91 -0.69
CA TYR A 176 -3.96 -0.14 0.49
C TYR A 176 -4.62 -0.76 1.72
N SER A 177 -3.87 -1.00 2.78
CA SER A 177 -4.43 -1.45 4.05
C SER A 177 -5.43 -0.42 4.56
N ILE A 178 -6.61 -0.86 4.95
CA ILE A 178 -7.69 0.02 5.40
C ILE A 178 -7.32 0.64 6.75
N ALA A 179 -7.53 1.96 6.86
CA ALA A 179 -7.14 2.78 8.02
C ALA A 179 -8.34 3.15 8.92
N SER A 180 -9.49 2.51 8.75
CA SER A 180 -10.69 2.75 9.56
C SER A 180 -11.34 1.45 10.01
N SER A 181 -12.09 1.52 11.11
CA SER A 181 -13.03 0.47 11.53
C SER A 181 -14.38 0.68 10.86
N PHE A 182 -14.94 -0.38 10.27
CA PHE A 182 -16.29 -0.31 9.69
C PHE A 182 -17.35 -0.11 10.76
N THR A 183 -17.12 -0.61 11.97
CA THR A 183 -18.01 -0.44 13.13
C THR A 183 -18.00 1.01 13.62
N ALA A 184 -16.85 1.68 13.59
CA ALA A 184 -16.74 3.09 13.96
C ALA A 184 -17.28 4.03 12.88
N HIS A 185 -17.11 3.65 11.60
CA HIS A 185 -17.47 4.45 10.42
C HIS A 185 -18.39 3.65 9.46
N PRO A 186 -19.65 3.35 9.84
CA PRO A 186 -20.55 2.59 8.98
C PRO A 186 -20.75 3.28 7.62
N GLY A 187 -20.63 2.52 6.52
CA GLY A 187 -20.77 3.07 5.18
C GLY A 187 -19.60 3.93 4.67
N GLN A 188 -18.46 3.91 5.35
CA GLN A 188 -17.25 4.61 4.95
C GLN A 188 -16.03 3.67 4.99
N VAL A 189 -14.96 4.06 4.27
CA VAL A 189 -13.65 3.43 4.35
C VAL A 189 -12.56 4.49 4.21
N HIS A 190 -11.56 4.46 5.09
CA HIS A 190 -10.47 5.43 5.11
C HIS A 190 -9.15 4.78 4.70
N LEU A 191 -8.33 5.53 3.98
CA LEU A 191 -6.98 5.12 3.54
C LEU A 191 -5.92 6.11 4.00
N THR A 192 -4.71 5.59 4.19
CA THR A 192 -3.47 6.35 4.42
C THR A 192 -2.53 6.10 3.27
N ILE A 193 -2.32 7.08 2.40
CA ILE A 193 -1.60 6.93 1.14
C ILE A 193 -0.41 7.89 1.09
N GLY A 194 0.81 7.35 1.11
CA GLY A 194 2.02 8.13 0.83
C GLY A 194 2.15 8.42 -0.67
N ALA A 195 2.25 9.70 -1.05
CA ALA A 195 2.47 10.10 -2.42
C ALA A 195 3.91 9.76 -2.85
N VAL A 196 4.03 8.93 -3.88
CA VAL A 196 5.34 8.48 -4.39
C VAL A 196 5.77 9.37 -5.53
N ARG A 197 6.80 10.18 -5.30
CA ARG A 197 7.49 10.98 -6.32
C ARG A 197 8.98 10.79 -6.20
N TYR A 198 9.66 10.64 -7.32
CA TYR A 198 11.12 10.56 -7.37
C TYR A 198 11.64 10.95 -8.74
N THR A 199 12.91 11.30 -8.82
CA THR A 199 13.57 11.60 -10.11
C THR A 199 14.39 10.39 -10.55
N ALA A 200 14.16 9.95 -11.78
CA ALA A 200 14.96 8.91 -12.43
C ALA A 200 15.14 9.22 -13.91
N HIS A 201 16.35 9.00 -14.41
CA HIS A 201 16.70 9.21 -15.84
C HIS A 201 16.31 10.61 -16.36
N GLY A 202 16.55 11.65 -15.55
CA GLY A 202 16.29 13.05 -15.89
C GLY A 202 14.80 13.46 -15.92
N ARG A 203 13.89 12.58 -15.49
CA ARG A 203 12.44 12.86 -15.44
C ARG A 203 11.87 12.62 -14.05
N GLU A 204 10.88 13.41 -13.68
CA GLU A 204 10.05 13.13 -12.52
C GLU A 204 9.20 11.87 -12.76
N ARG A 205 9.11 11.04 -11.72
CA ARG A 205 8.27 9.83 -11.71
C ARG A 205 7.18 9.99 -10.66
N LYS A 206 5.97 9.67 -11.06
CA LYS A 206 4.78 9.78 -10.23
C LYS A 206 4.14 8.40 -10.06
N GLY A 207 3.92 8.01 -8.81
CA GLY A 207 3.17 6.78 -8.50
C GLY A 207 1.74 6.89 -9.03
N VAL A 208 1.36 6.02 -9.94
CA VAL A 208 0.11 6.13 -10.73
C VAL A 208 -1.15 6.31 -9.87
N CYS A 209 -1.26 5.62 -8.74
CA CYS A 209 -2.41 5.74 -7.84
C CYS A 209 -2.17 6.76 -6.72
N SER A 210 -1.00 6.73 -6.08
CA SER A 210 -0.71 7.60 -4.94
C SER A 210 -0.68 9.08 -5.31
N VAL A 211 -0.15 9.42 -6.50
CA VAL A 211 -0.14 10.80 -6.98
C VAL A 211 -1.49 11.19 -7.61
N LEU A 212 -2.24 10.27 -8.22
CA LEU A 212 -3.65 10.51 -8.54
C LEU A 212 -4.42 10.96 -7.30
N CYS A 213 -4.25 10.23 -6.20
CA CYS A 213 -4.92 10.55 -4.93
C CYS A 213 -4.44 11.87 -4.31
N ALA A 214 -3.18 12.25 -4.52
CA ALA A 214 -2.61 13.47 -3.97
C ALA A 214 -2.95 14.74 -4.78
N GLU A 215 -2.98 14.66 -6.11
CA GLU A 215 -3.01 15.83 -6.99
C GLU A 215 -4.28 15.95 -7.83
N ARG A 216 -4.95 14.84 -8.17
CA ARG A 216 -5.94 14.83 -9.25
C ARG A 216 -7.36 14.50 -8.83
N VAL A 217 -7.57 14.17 -7.55
CA VAL A 217 -8.89 13.89 -7.00
C VAL A 217 -9.20 14.77 -5.79
N ASN A 218 -10.40 15.28 -5.75
CA ASN A 218 -10.91 16.18 -4.74
C ASN A 218 -12.11 15.57 -4.03
N GLU A 219 -12.55 16.21 -2.94
CA GLU A 219 -13.81 15.89 -2.30
C GLU A 219 -14.96 16.02 -3.31
N GLY A 220 -15.81 15.01 -3.36
CA GLY A 220 -16.93 14.91 -4.29
C GLY A 220 -16.64 14.11 -5.56
N ASP A 221 -15.38 13.95 -5.95
CA ASP A 221 -14.99 13.07 -7.06
C ASP A 221 -15.22 11.59 -6.70
N THR A 222 -15.13 10.72 -7.69
CA THR A 222 -15.28 9.28 -7.50
C THR A 222 -14.06 8.51 -8.00
N LEU A 223 -13.68 7.46 -7.25
CA LEU A 223 -12.72 6.46 -7.71
C LEU A 223 -13.34 5.07 -7.63
N PRO A 224 -13.02 4.19 -8.60
CA PRO A 224 -13.49 2.81 -8.56
C PRO A 224 -12.70 2.03 -7.49
N VAL A 225 -13.42 1.42 -6.53
CA VAL A 225 -12.83 0.69 -5.41
C VAL A 225 -13.48 -0.69 -5.21
N PHE A 226 -12.77 -1.58 -4.53
CA PHE A 226 -13.31 -2.86 -4.05
C PHE A 226 -12.58 -3.28 -2.77
N VAL A 227 -13.26 -4.04 -1.92
CA VAL A 227 -12.65 -4.61 -0.72
C VAL A 227 -11.90 -5.90 -1.09
N GLN A 228 -10.67 -6.02 -0.63
CA GLN A 228 -9.85 -7.21 -0.72
C GLN A 228 -9.66 -7.80 0.68
N PRO A 229 -10.34 -8.90 1.03
CA PRO A 229 -10.17 -9.56 2.32
C PRO A 229 -8.72 -10.04 2.51
N ASN A 230 -8.20 -9.85 3.70
CA ASN A 230 -6.91 -10.39 4.12
C ASN A 230 -7.16 -11.54 5.11
N LYS A 231 -6.71 -12.76 4.80
CA LYS A 231 -6.97 -13.96 5.63
C LYS A 231 -5.99 -14.15 6.78
N HIS A 232 -4.93 -13.36 6.83
CA HIS A 232 -3.78 -13.61 7.69
C HIS A 232 -3.34 -12.41 8.53
N PHE A 233 -4.17 -11.35 8.54
CA PHE A 233 -3.84 -10.13 9.28
C PHE A 233 -5.12 -9.54 9.90
N HIS A 234 -5.43 -10.00 11.13
CA HIS A 234 -6.67 -9.65 11.85
C HIS A 234 -6.44 -9.52 13.34
N LEU A 235 -7.28 -8.71 13.96
CA LEU A 235 -7.40 -8.69 15.42
C LEU A 235 -7.68 -10.09 15.99
N PRO A 236 -7.19 -10.41 17.21
CA PRO A 236 -7.56 -11.63 17.90
C PRO A 236 -9.07 -11.67 18.18
N GLU A 237 -9.63 -12.89 18.21
CA GLU A 237 -11.07 -13.08 18.48
C GLU A 237 -11.48 -12.60 19.87
N SER A 238 -10.62 -12.82 20.88
CA SER A 238 -10.89 -12.34 22.23
C SER A 238 -10.54 -10.87 22.39
N PRO A 239 -11.49 -10.02 22.81
CA PRO A 239 -11.24 -8.60 23.08
C PRO A 239 -10.31 -8.36 24.28
N GLU A 240 -10.06 -9.39 25.09
CA GLU A 240 -9.15 -9.33 26.27
C GLU A 240 -7.69 -9.54 25.87
N THR A 241 -7.42 -9.96 24.64
CA THR A 241 -6.06 -10.25 24.19
C THR A 241 -5.26 -8.97 24.01
N ASP A 242 -4.05 -8.95 24.57
CA ASP A 242 -3.09 -7.87 24.38
C ASP A 242 -2.55 -7.88 22.95
N ILE A 243 -2.31 -6.70 22.39
CA ILE A 243 -1.74 -6.55 21.04
C ILE A 243 -0.55 -5.58 21.01
N ILE A 244 0.48 -5.95 20.26
CA ILE A 244 1.66 -5.13 19.97
C ILE A 244 1.69 -4.88 18.47
N MET A 245 1.80 -3.63 18.07
CA MET A 245 1.72 -3.19 16.67
C MET A 245 2.95 -2.38 16.29
N VAL A 246 3.58 -2.70 15.18
CA VAL A 246 4.76 -1.99 14.65
C VAL A 246 4.46 -1.50 13.24
N GLY A 247 4.26 -0.18 13.08
CA GLY A 247 3.82 0.42 11.82
C GLY A 247 4.37 1.82 11.59
N PRO A 248 5.65 1.96 11.17
CA PRO A 248 6.21 3.25 10.82
C PRO A 248 5.67 3.77 9.48
N GLY A 249 5.59 5.10 9.35
CA GLY A 249 5.07 5.76 8.16
C GLY A 249 3.65 5.32 7.81
N THR A 250 3.40 4.99 6.55
CA THR A 250 2.08 4.50 6.09
C THR A 250 1.70 3.12 6.63
N GLY A 251 2.64 2.38 7.24
CA GLY A 251 2.36 1.15 7.96
C GLY A 251 1.43 1.32 9.17
N ILE A 252 1.15 2.56 9.56
CA ILE A 252 0.18 2.92 10.60
C ILE A 252 -1.28 2.60 10.21
N ALA A 253 -1.58 2.53 8.91
CA ALA A 253 -2.94 2.42 8.40
C ALA A 253 -3.79 1.32 9.07
N PRO A 254 -3.42 0.03 9.03
CA PRO A 254 -4.24 -1.00 9.65
C PRO A 254 -4.27 -0.88 11.18
N PHE A 255 -3.28 -0.28 11.80
CA PHE A 255 -3.24 -0.13 13.25
C PHE A 255 -4.16 0.99 13.74
N ARG A 256 -4.36 2.05 12.95
CA ARG A 256 -5.42 3.01 13.20
C ARG A 256 -6.79 2.30 13.20
N SER A 257 -7.05 1.47 12.18
CA SER A 257 -8.26 0.64 12.11
C SER A 257 -8.43 -0.28 13.33
N PHE A 258 -7.33 -0.93 13.79
CA PHE A 258 -7.36 -1.81 14.95
C PHE A 258 -7.69 -1.06 16.24
N ILE A 259 -7.10 0.12 16.44
CA ILE A 259 -7.34 0.95 17.62
C ILE A 259 -8.78 1.47 17.64
N GLU A 260 -9.29 1.96 16.50
CA GLU A 260 -10.69 2.37 16.37
C GLU A 260 -11.68 1.24 16.68
N GLU A 261 -11.44 0.03 16.13
CA GLU A 261 -12.26 -1.14 16.41
C GLU A 261 -12.25 -1.51 17.89
N ARG A 262 -11.08 -1.51 18.52
CA ARG A 262 -10.95 -1.78 19.95
C ARG A 262 -11.64 -0.72 20.81
N ALA A 263 -11.63 0.54 20.40
CA ALA A 263 -12.34 1.62 21.06
C ALA A 263 -13.86 1.41 21.03
N VAL A 264 -14.41 1.16 19.84
CA VAL A 264 -15.87 1.03 19.66
C VAL A 264 -16.41 -0.27 20.25
N THR A 265 -15.64 -1.36 20.20
CA THR A 265 -16.00 -2.66 20.78
C THR A 265 -15.69 -2.76 22.27
N LYS A 266 -15.04 -1.74 22.85
CA LYS A 266 -14.62 -1.69 24.26
C LYS A 266 -13.73 -2.88 24.64
N ALA A 267 -12.79 -3.22 23.77
CA ALA A 267 -11.82 -4.26 24.05
C ALA A 267 -10.99 -3.92 25.30
N THR A 268 -10.78 -4.92 26.17
CA THR A 268 -10.13 -4.72 27.48
C THR A 268 -8.67 -5.12 27.52
N GLY A 269 -8.18 -5.87 26.52
CA GLY A 269 -6.75 -6.18 26.38
C GLY A 269 -5.93 -4.93 26.14
N GLN A 270 -4.68 -4.96 26.55
CA GLN A 270 -3.75 -3.84 26.39
C GLN A 270 -3.34 -3.66 24.92
N THR A 271 -3.04 -2.42 24.55
CA THR A 271 -2.69 -2.04 23.16
C THR A 271 -1.39 -1.25 23.17
N TRP A 272 -0.37 -1.75 22.46
CA TRP A 272 0.93 -1.10 22.35
C TRP A 272 1.28 -0.82 20.90
N LEU A 273 1.49 0.45 20.58
CA LEU A 273 1.89 0.90 19.23
C LEU A 273 3.35 1.37 19.22
N PHE A 274 4.13 0.84 18.28
CA PHE A 274 5.43 1.38 17.87
C PHE A 274 5.23 2.11 16.54
N PHE A 275 5.37 3.43 16.58
CA PHE A 275 5.29 4.29 15.40
C PHE A 275 6.65 4.94 15.14
N GLY A 276 6.95 5.27 13.89
CA GLY A 276 8.17 5.99 13.55
C GLY A 276 8.09 6.65 12.19
N ASP A 277 8.80 7.76 12.04
CA ASP A 277 8.98 8.46 10.77
C ASP A 277 10.25 9.33 10.80
N GLN A 278 10.32 10.37 9.96
CA GLN A 278 11.50 11.25 9.87
C GLN A 278 11.56 12.24 11.01
N HIS A 279 10.54 13.07 11.18
CA HIS A 279 10.48 14.15 12.17
C HIS A 279 9.18 14.09 12.97
N GLU A 280 9.27 14.24 14.29
CA GLU A 280 8.09 14.28 15.16
C GLU A 280 7.14 15.40 14.79
N ALA A 281 7.67 16.59 14.65
CA ALA A 281 6.88 17.81 14.44
C ALA A 281 6.08 17.82 13.12
N SER A 282 6.52 17.10 12.08
CA SER A 282 5.90 17.17 10.76
C SER A 282 5.40 15.83 10.22
N ASP A 283 5.85 14.72 10.79
CA ASP A 283 5.58 13.40 10.22
C ASP A 283 4.87 12.45 11.20
N PHE A 284 4.42 12.94 12.33
CA PHE A 284 3.63 12.16 13.27
C PHE A 284 2.18 12.07 12.76
N LEU A 285 1.92 11.07 11.93
CA LEU A 285 0.59 10.85 11.37
C LEU A 285 -0.42 10.51 12.47
N TYR A 286 -1.59 11.15 12.44
CA TYR A 286 -2.69 10.94 13.40
C TYR A 286 -2.33 11.21 14.87
N HIS A 287 -1.36 12.08 15.13
CA HIS A 287 -0.89 12.42 16.48
C HIS A 287 -2.02 12.67 17.47
N ASP A 288 -2.91 13.61 17.17
CA ASP A 288 -3.99 14.04 18.06
C ASP A 288 -4.99 12.89 18.36
N GLU A 289 -5.25 12.01 17.37
CA GLU A 289 -6.10 10.83 17.56
C GLU A 289 -5.45 9.86 18.54
N PHE A 290 -4.16 9.57 18.39
CA PHE A 290 -3.45 8.64 19.27
C PHE A 290 -3.27 9.20 20.68
N GLU A 291 -3.03 10.49 20.84
CA GLU A 291 -3.06 11.13 22.16
C GLU A 291 -4.43 10.98 22.84
N GLN A 292 -5.51 11.15 22.06
CA GLN A 292 -6.85 10.97 22.63
C GLN A 292 -7.09 9.51 23.02
N TYR A 293 -6.70 8.53 22.20
CA TYR A 293 -6.82 7.12 22.56
C TYR A 293 -5.96 6.73 23.77
N GLN A 294 -4.81 7.39 23.99
CA GLN A 294 -4.04 7.20 25.23
C GLN A 294 -4.79 7.77 26.44
N LYS A 295 -5.36 8.98 26.34
CA LYS A 295 -6.16 9.59 27.41
C LYS A 295 -7.39 8.75 27.77
N ASP A 296 -8.01 8.12 26.76
CA ASP A 296 -9.20 7.27 26.93
C ASP A 296 -8.83 5.83 27.39
N GLY A 297 -7.54 5.49 27.48
CA GLY A 297 -7.04 4.20 27.91
C GLY A 297 -7.16 3.08 26.87
N VAL A 298 -7.55 3.39 25.62
CA VAL A 298 -7.62 2.43 24.50
C VAL A 298 -6.22 2.07 24.00
N LEU A 299 -5.37 3.09 23.82
CA LEU A 299 -3.96 2.93 23.49
C LEU A 299 -3.14 2.96 24.79
N THR A 300 -2.79 1.78 25.30
CA THR A 300 -2.10 1.65 26.58
C THR A 300 -0.68 2.21 26.53
N LYS A 301 0.03 1.96 25.42
CA LYS A 301 1.41 2.41 25.23
C LYS A 301 1.65 2.86 23.80
N LEU A 302 2.42 3.94 23.69
CA LEU A 302 2.92 4.46 22.41
C LEU A 302 4.43 4.66 22.53
N SER A 303 5.20 3.99 21.66
CA SER A 303 6.65 4.15 21.54
C SER A 303 6.96 4.74 20.17
N THR A 304 7.60 5.90 20.15
CA THR A 304 7.90 6.64 18.92
C THR A 304 9.39 6.60 18.59
N ALA A 305 9.71 6.65 17.28
CA ALA A 305 11.06 6.63 16.75
C ALA A 305 11.21 7.65 15.62
N TRP A 306 12.08 8.62 15.79
CA TRP A 306 12.30 9.71 14.84
C TRP A 306 13.70 9.60 14.23
N SER A 307 13.75 9.37 12.91
CA SER A 307 15.02 9.03 12.26
C SER A 307 15.86 10.24 11.88
N ARG A 308 15.34 11.47 12.01
CA ARG A 308 16.03 12.70 11.62
C ARG A 308 16.00 13.82 12.67
N ASP A 309 15.47 13.57 13.87
CA ASP A 309 15.40 14.58 14.93
C ASP A 309 16.68 14.66 15.75
N THR A 310 17.54 13.63 15.65
CA THR A 310 18.84 13.60 16.33
C THR A 310 19.94 13.17 15.37
N GLU A 311 21.21 13.40 15.72
CA GLU A 311 22.36 12.96 14.94
C GLU A 311 22.36 11.43 14.72
N LYS A 312 21.96 10.68 15.74
CA LYS A 312 21.79 9.23 15.65
C LYS A 312 20.39 8.89 15.18
N LYS A 313 20.30 8.23 14.03
CA LYS A 313 19.00 7.76 13.51
C LYS A 313 18.36 6.75 14.45
N VAL A 314 17.13 7.02 14.87
CA VAL A 314 16.34 6.13 15.70
C VAL A 314 15.19 5.57 14.86
N TYR A 315 15.06 4.23 14.86
CA TYR A 315 14.01 3.49 14.16
C TYR A 315 13.23 2.62 15.15
N VAL A 316 12.08 2.11 14.74
CA VAL A 316 11.19 1.29 15.58
C VAL A 316 11.88 0.04 16.15
N GLN A 317 12.80 -0.59 15.41
CA GLN A 317 13.56 -1.74 15.91
C GLN A 317 14.46 -1.39 17.10
N HIS A 318 14.96 -0.16 17.19
CA HIS A 318 15.72 0.29 18.36
C HIS A 318 14.82 0.42 19.60
N LYS A 319 13.57 0.88 19.41
CA LYS A 319 12.58 0.96 20.47
C LYS A 319 12.11 -0.42 20.95
N ILE A 320 12.03 -1.40 20.07
CA ILE A 320 11.78 -2.80 20.42
C ILE A 320 12.86 -3.32 21.36
N LEU A 321 14.14 -3.09 21.05
CA LEU A 321 15.26 -3.50 21.88
C LEU A 321 15.31 -2.73 23.20
N GLU A 322 15.00 -1.44 23.21
CA GLU A 322 14.91 -0.60 24.41
C GLU A 322 13.87 -1.12 25.41
N HIS A 323 12.77 -1.67 24.88
CA HIS A 323 11.66 -2.21 25.66
C HIS A 323 11.59 -3.75 25.69
N SER A 324 12.70 -4.44 25.36
CA SER A 324 12.76 -5.90 25.17
C SER A 324 12.10 -6.68 26.31
N LYS A 325 12.42 -6.33 27.56
CA LYS A 325 11.92 -7.01 28.75
C LYS A 325 10.39 -6.97 28.88
N GLU A 326 9.81 -5.80 28.69
CA GLU A 326 8.37 -5.65 28.79
C GLU A 326 7.67 -6.29 27.60
N LEU A 327 8.21 -6.11 26.39
CA LEU A 327 7.71 -6.71 25.16
C LEU A 327 7.68 -8.24 25.30
N PHE A 328 8.76 -8.87 25.76
CA PHE A 328 8.81 -10.30 25.99
C PHE A 328 7.79 -10.75 27.03
N ALA A 329 7.63 -10.00 28.12
CA ALA A 329 6.62 -10.29 29.13
C ALA A 329 5.17 -10.25 28.57
N TRP A 330 4.88 -9.37 27.62
CA TRP A 330 3.59 -9.35 26.94
C TRP A 330 3.43 -10.58 26.03
N LEU A 331 4.47 -10.99 25.29
CA LEU A 331 4.41 -12.19 24.45
C LEU A 331 4.17 -13.45 25.28
N GLU A 332 4.82 -13.58 26.45
CA GLU A 332 4.62 -14.70 27.38
C GLU A 332 3.20 -14.76 27.95
N LYS A 333 2.53 -13.60 28.08
CA LYS A 333 1.12 -13.51 28.48
C LYS A 333 0.13 -13.78 27.36
N GLY A 334 0.60 -14.04 26.15
CA GLY A 334 -0.27 -14.39 25.02
C GLY A 334 -0.53 -13.23 24.05
N ALA A 335 0.17 -12.11 24.14
CA ALA A 335 0.00 -10.99 23.22
C ALA A 335 0.23 -11.38 21.76
N TYR A 336 -0.52 -10.75 20.86
CA TYR A 336 -0.30 -10.82 19.43
C TYR A 336 0.68 -9.72 18.99
N PHE A 337 1.49 -10.02 18.00
CA PHE A 337 2.48 -9.09 17.45
C PHE A 337 2.24 -8.87 15.96
N PHE A 338 2.06 -7.61 15.57
CA PHE A 338 1.72 -7.21 14.21
C PHE A 338 2.80 -6.31 13.61
N ILE A 339 3.13 -6.53 12.34
CA ILE A 339 4.03 -5.65 11.57
C ILE A 339 3.33 -5.21 10.30
N CYS A 340 3.34 -3.90 10.00
CA CYS A 340 2.90 -3.37 8.72
C CYS A 340 3.89 -2.33 8.18
N GLY A 341 4.15 -2.36 6.86
CA GLY A 341 4.97 -1.38 6.14
C GLY A 341 6.05 -2.00 5.24
N ASP A 342 7.22 -1.33 5.11
CA ASP A 342 8.28 -1.73 4.17
C ASP A 342 8.80 -3.15 4.41
N LYS A 343 8.66 -3.96 3.37
CA LYS A 343 9.08 -5.37 3.36
C LYS A 343 10.59 -5.55 3.30
N GLN A 344 11.30 -4.65 2.59
CA GLN A 344 12.69 -4.89 2.21
C GLN A 344 13.66 -4.63 3.35
N ASN A 345 13.44 -3.59 4.12
CA ASN A 345 14.31 -3.15 5.21
C ASN A 345 13.61 -3.26 6.56
N MET A 346 12.57 -2.43 6.79
CA MET A 346 11.92 -2.29 8.09
C MET A 346 11.43 -3.62 8.67
N ALA A 347 10.72 -4.42 7.89
CA ALA A 347 10.17 -5.67 8.38
C ALA A 347 11.25 -6.71 8.74
N LYS A 348 12.38 -6.70 8.06
CA LYS A 348 13.54 -7.54 8.40
C LYS A 348 14.21 -7.08 9.69
N ASP A 349 14.42 -5.76 9.82
CA ASP A 349 15.06 -5.18 11.00
C ASP A 349 14.22 -5.38 12.25
N VAL A 350 12.89 -5.20 12.14
CA VAL A 350 11.94 -5.48 13.22
C VAL A 350 11.93 -6.96 13.57
N HIS A 351 11.93 -7.85 12.60
CA HIS A 351 12.00 -9.29 12.81
C HIS A 351 13.27 -9.69 13.58
N ASN A 352 14.43 -9.19 13.14
CA ASN A 352 15.70 -9.48 13.80
C ASN A 352 15.78 -8.89 15.23
N ALA A 353 15.25 -7.67 15.42
CA ALA A 353 15.18 -7.07 16.76
C ALA A 353 14.27 -7.86 17.69
N LEU A 354 13.16 -8.40 17.19
CA LEU A 354 12.26 -9.24 17.97
C LEU A 354 12.92 -10.54 18.37
N ILE A 355 13.62 -11.23 17.47
CA ILE A 355 14.41 -12.43 17.80
C ILE A 355 15.46 -12.11 18.87
N SER A 356 16.19 -10.99 18.72
CA SER A 356 17.19 -10.57 19.71
C SER A 356 16.59 -10.30 21.07
N ALA A 357 15.43 -9.65 21.13
CA ALA A 357 14.70 -9.38 22.37
C ALA A 357 14.25 -10.69 23.05
N ILE A 358 13.71 -11.64 22.29
CA ILE A 358 13.28 -12.96 22.78
C ILE A 358 14.50 -13.75 23.30
N ALA A 359 15.61 -13.77 22.56
CA ALA A 359 16.83 -14.46 22.97
C ALA A 359 17.38 -13.91 24.29
N GLN A 360 17.48 -12.58 24.38
CA GLN A 360 18.02 -11.89 25.55
C GLN A 360 17.16 -12.11 26.80
N GLU A 361 15.86 -11.87 26.71
CA GLU A 361 14.96 -11.85 27.86
C GLU A 361 14.47 -13.26 28.23
N GLY A 362 14.39 -14.18 27.26
CA GLY A 362 14.06 -15.58 27.47
C GLY A 362 15.26 -16.44 27.90
N GLY A 363 16.49 -15.89 27.83
CA GLY A 363 17.71 -16.65 28.06
C GLY A 363 17.91 -17.77 27.04
N LEU A 364 17.46 -17.56 25.82
CA LEU A 364 17.46 -18.54 24.73
C LEU A 364 18.66 -18.34 23.78
N SER A 365 19.03 -19.41 23.09
CA SER A 365 19.91 -19.28 21.92
C SER A 365 19.19 -18.52 20.81
N GLN A 366 19.95 -17.99 19.84
CA GLN A 366 19.38 -17.31 18.66
C GLN A 366 18.44 -18.25 17.89
N GLU A 367 18.84 -19.53 17.75
CA GLU A 367 18.06 -20.56 17.06
C GLU A 367 16.75 -20.88 17.80
N ASP A 368 16.80 -20.99 19.13
CA ASP A 368 15.60 -21.23 19.94
C ASP A 368 14.65 -20.03 19.94
N ALA A 369 15.19 -18.82 19.94
CA ALA A 369 14.38 -17.59 19.83
C ALA A 369 13.69 -17.48 18.45
N GLU A 370 14.37 -17.88 17.36
CA GLU A 370 13.76 -17.95 16.03
C GLU A 370 12.69 -19.05 15.98
N ALA A 371 12.92 -20.21 16.61
CA ALA A 371 11.92 -21.25 16.73
C ALA A 371 10.69 -20.79 17.52
N TYR A 372 10.88 -20.06 18.62
CA TYR A 372 9.80 -19.44 19.40
C TYR A 372 8.95 -18.49 18.53
N LEU A 373 9.59 -17.61 17.75
CA LEU A 373 8.88 -16.69 16.88
C LEU A 373 8.12 -17.41 15.75
N ASN A 374 8.71 -18.48 15.20
CA ASN A 374 8.05 -19.34 14.23
C ASN A 374 6.81 -20.04 14.80
N ASP A 375 6.84 -20.43 16.08
CA ASP A 375 5.68 -21.00 16.74
C ASP A 375 4.59 -19.96 17.01
N LEU A 376 4.94 -18.71 17.35
CA LEU A 376 3.97 -17.62 17.39
C LEU A 376 3.30 -17.40 16.03
N GLN A 377 4.06 -17.50 14.94
CA GLN A 377 3.51 -17.39 13.59
C GLN A 377 2.53 -18.52 13.26
N LYS A 378 2.87 -19.77 13.60
CA LYS A 378 1.96 -20.93 13.43
C LYS A 378 0.68 -20.80 14.25
N GLN A 379 0.76 -20.19 15.44
CA GLN A 379 -0.40 -19.87 16.28
C GLN A 379 -1.22 -18.67 15.80
N GLY A 380 -0.80 -17.98 14.73
CA GLY A 380 -1.43 -16.76 14.25
C GLY A 380 -1.19 -15.54 15.13
N ARG A 381 -0.25 -15.62 16.09
CA ARG A 381 0.09 -14.53 17.01
C ARG A 381 1.18 -13.59 16.50
N TYR A 382 1.92 -13.97 15.47
CA TYR A 382 2.88 -13.13 14.76
C TYR A 382 2.40 -12.95 13.33
N GLN A 383 1.91 -11.76 13.01
CA GLN A 383 1.26 -11.45 11.73
C GLN A 383 1.96 -10.30 11.02
N ARG A 384 2.04 -10.37 9.70
CA ARG A 384 2.78 -9.39 8.88
C ARG A 384 1.97 -9.01 7.64
N ASP A 385 1.75 -7.70 7.46
CA ASP A 385 1.19 -7.08 6.26
C ASP A 385 2.24 -6.14 5.65
N VAL A 386 3.14 -6.67 4.83
CA VAL A 386 4.33 -5.97 4.34
C VAL A 386 4.38 -5.94 2.81
N TYR A 387 4.73 -4.81 2.23
CA TYR A 387 4.64 -4.50 0.80
C TYR A 387 5.88 -3.82 0.24
#